data_6d570c1ffba83626f8990961c244f366
#
_entry.id   6d570c1ffba83626f8990961c244f366
#
_cell.length_a   1.000
_cell.length_b   1.000
_cell.length_c   1.000
_cell.angle_alpha   90.00
_cell.angle_beta   90.00
_cell.angle_gamma   90.00
#
_symmetry.space_group_name_H-M   'P 1'
#
loop_
_entity.id
_entity.type
_entity.pdbx_description
1 polymer ?
#
loop_
_entity_poly.entity_id
_entity_poly.type
_entity_poly.pdbx_seq_one_letter_code
_entity_poly.pdbx_strand_id
1 'polypeptide(L)'
;QTTYGRVDRVAAWLLLARMYLNAEVYTGTPQWGKAKEYAQKVIGSGYKLAPVYKHLFMADNDGSNVNKARQEVILPILQDGVRTKSWGGSLFLIAGTHKSDTGMNPWGSKQGWGGPHCRQAMVAKFFPNVNDAPSVLEDQMVVAAKDDRALMCGVQRSTSTGDNMSFTDGFACAKFSNIRADNGLTSDTDNPDMDIPLLRMAEAYLIVAEASIRANNGVSTQETIDAMHEIRKR
;
A
#
# COMPACT_ATOMS: atom_id res chain seq x y z
N GLN A 1 9.05 19.28 5.85
CA GLN A 1 9.46 17.97 6.43
C GLN A 1 10.83 18.16 7.06
N THR A 2 10.93 18.08 8.36
CA THR A 2 12.19 18.39 9.05
C THR A 2 13.18 17.21 9.01
N THR A 3 12.69 15.99 9.15
CA THR A 3 13.54 14.79 9.08
C THR A 3 12.68 13.57 8.73
N TYR A 4 13.03 12.85 7.68
CA TYR A 4 12.37 11.61 7.30
C TYR A 4 12.47 10.57 8.43
N GLY A 5 11.39 9.84 8.67
CA GLY A 5 11.31 8.85 9.76
C GLY A 5 10.96 9.41 11.14
N ARG A 6 10.78 10.71 11.27
CA ARG A 6 10.34 11.33 12.53
C ARG A 6 8.90 11.84 12.44
N VAL A 7 8.19 11.74 13.56
CA VAL A 7 6.85 12.32 13.68
C VAL A 7 6.95 13.84 13.54
N ASP A 8 6.12 14.40 12.67
CA ASP A 8 5.94 15.82 12.49
C ASP A 8 4.47 16.23 12.77
N ARG A 9 4.17 17.50 12.63
CA ARG A 9 2.82 18.03 12.84
C ARG A 9 1.80 17.43 11.87
N VAL A 10 2.22 17.09 10.66
CA VAL A 10 1.35 16.52 9.62
C VAL A 10 0.96 15.09 9.98
N ALA A 11 1.89 14.31 10.53
CA ALA A 11 1.59 12.98 11.08
C ALA A 11 0.56 13.06 12.22
N ALA A 12 0.69 14.05 13.12
CA ALA A 12 -0.29 14.27 14.18
C ALA A 12 -1.68 14.66 13.62
N TRP A 13 -1.74 15.50 12.59
CA TRP A 13 -3.00 15.84 11.94
C TRP A 13 -3.66 14.64 11.28
N LEU A 14 -2.89 13.79 10.59
CA LEU A 14 -3.45 12.60 9.95
C LEU A 14 -3.97 11.60 10.98
N LEU A 15 -3.25 11.42 12.08
CA LEU A 15 -3.72 10.59 13.19
C LEU A 15 -5.02 11.12 13.80
N LEU A 16 -5.11 12.44 14.04
CA LEU A 16 -6.35 13.08 14.53
C LEU A 16 -7.49 12.89 13.53
N ALA A 17 -7.25 13.07 12.23
CA ALA A 17 -8.26 12.83 11.20
C ALA A 17 -8.80 11.40 11.26
N ARG A 18 -7.91 10.39 11.38
CA ARG A 18 -8.27 8.99 11.54
C ARG A 18 -9.10 8.73 12.81
N MET A 19 -8.69 9.32 13.92
CA MET A 19 -9.44 9.20 15.20
C MET A 19 -10.83 9.82 15.10
N TYR A 20 -10.96 11.00 14.53
CA TYR A 20 -12.26 11.67 14.35
C TYR A 20 -13.15 10.95 13.34
N LEU A 21 -12.61 10.33 12.30
CA LEU A 21 -13.38 9.53 11.36
C LEU A 21 -14.07 8.35 12.06
N ASN A 22 -13.41 7.77 13.06
CA ASN A 22 -13.91 6.63 13.84
C ASN A 22 -14.51 7.04 15.19
N ALA A 23 -14.69 8.32 15.46
CA ALA A 23 -15.16 8.81 16.76
C ALA A 23 -16.54 8.24 17.16
N GLU A 24 -17.43 8.03 16.19
CA GLU A 24 -18.74 7.43 16.43
C GLU A 24 -18.61 6.02 17.05
N VAL A 25 -17.66 5.21 16.57
CA VAL A 25 -17.40 3.85 17.10
C VAL A 25 -16.87 3.92 18.55
N TYR A 26 -16.04 4.91 18.86
CA TYR A 26 -15.39 5.02 20.17
C TYR A 26 -16.26 5.71 21.22
N THR A 27 -17.09 6.66 20.81
CA THR A 27 -17.79 7.58 21.73
C THR A 27 -19.31 7.61 21.55
N GLY A 28 -19.83 6.92 20.53
CA GLY A 28 -21.23 7.02 20.13
C GLY A 28 -21.59 8.33 19.41
N THR A 29 -20.62 9.23 19.20
CA THR A 29 -20.89 10.56 18.60
C THR A 29 -20.01 10.77 17.36
N PRO A 30 -20.59 10.95 16.16
CA PRO A 30 -19.84 11.19 14.95
C PRO A 30 -19.12 12.55 14.97
N GLN A 31 -17.89 12.59 14.43
CA GLN A 31 -17.07 13.80 14.34
C GLN A 31 -16.53 13.99 12.90
N TRP A 32 -17.32 13.67 11.89
CA TRP A 32 -16.87 13.67 10.48
C TRP A 32 -16.41 15.03 9.98
N GLY A 33 -17.00 16.13 10.50
CA GLY A 33 -16.54 17.48 10.18
C GLY A 33 -15.10 17.73 10.64
N LYS A 34 -14.73 17.28 11.85
CA LYS A 34 -13.35 17.37 12.36
C LYS A 34 -12.40 16.44 11.61
N ALA A 35 -12.84 15.23 11.27
CA ALA A 35 -12.06 14.32 10.46
C ALA A 35 -11.64 14.97 9.13
N LYS A 36 -12.61 15.58 8.44
CA LYS A 36 -12.38 16.31 7.20
C LYS A 36 -11.46 17.52 7.40
N GLU A 37 -11.68 18.34 8.40
CA GLU A 37 -10.84 19.51 8.71
C GLU A 37 -9.37 19.13 8.87
N TYR A 38 -9.06 18.10 9.67
CA TYR A 38 -7.68 17.66 9.87
C TYR A 38 -7.09 17.00 8.64
N ALA A 39 -7.86 16.23 7.87
CA ALA A 39 -7.40 15.67 6.61
C ALA A 39 -7.07 16.76 5.56
N GLN A 40 -7.88 17.82 5.49
CA GLN A 40 -7.61 18.99 4.63
C GLN A 40 -6.31 19.73 5.04
N LYS A 41 -6.01 19.83 6.35
CA LYS A 41 -4.70 20.36 6.82
C LYS A 41 -3.53 19.51 6.34
N VAL A 42 -3.69 18.17 6.30
CA VAL A 42 -2.68 17.28 5.74
C VAL A 42 -2.52 17.55 4.24
N ILE A 43 -3.62 17.64 3.47
CA ILE A 43 -3.57 17.91 2.04
C ILE A 43 -2.87 19.25 1.74
N GLY A 44 -3.08 20.27 2.55
CA GLY A 44 -2.42 21.58 2.44
C GLY A 44 -0.99 21.65 2.96
N SER A 45 -0.37 20.55 3.40
CA SER A 45 0.88 20.58 4.15
C SER A 45 2.17 20.61 3.32
N GLY A 46 2.09 20.40 2.02
CA GLY A 46 3.24 20.31 1.11
C GLY A 46 3.71 18.89 0.80
N TYR A 47 3.21 17.86 1.48
CA TYR A 47 3.31 16.47 0.99
C TYR A 47 2.52 16.33 -0.32
N LYS A 48 2.91 15.39 -1.18
CA LYS A 48 2.29 15.18 -2.50
C LYS A 48 2.09 13.69 -2.73
N LEU A 49 1.10 13.32 -3.53
CA LEU A 49 0.97 11.94 -3.99
C LEU A 49 2.20 11.54 -4.81
N ALA A 50 2.67 10.32 -4.62
CA ALA A 50 3.75 9.76 -5.41
C ALA A 50 3.26 9.54 -6.85
N PRO A 51 4.06 9.89 -7.87
CA PRO A 51 3.62 9.78 -9.26
C PRO A 51 3.46 8.33 -9.73
N VAL A 52 4.16 7.38 -9.09
CA VAL A 52 4.11 5.95 -9.42
C VAL A 52 3.72 5.18 -8.17
N TYR A 53 2.59 4.50 -8.20
CA TYR A 53 2.05 3.79 -7.03
C TYR A 53 2.98 2.68 -6.52
N LYS A 54 3.54 1.85 -7.41
CA LYS A 54 4.45 0.75 -7.06
C LYS A 54 5.66 1.24 -6.27
N HIS A 55 6.17 2.42 -6.56
CA HIS A 55 7.36 3.00 -5.92
C HIS A 55 7.23 3.19 -4.40
N LEU A 56 6.00 3.30 -3.89
CA LEU A 56 5.72 3.39 -2.45
C LEU A 56 6.13 2.15 -1.65
N PHE A 57 6.31 1.03 -2.33
CA PHE A 57 6.50 -0.30 -1.74
C PHE A 57 7.75 -1.00 -2.25
N MET A 58 8.70 -0.25 -2.81
CA MET A 58 10.00 -0.71 -3.30
C MET A 58 11.12 -0.36 -2.32
N ALA A 59 12.28 -1.00 -2.46
CA ALA A 59 13.38 -0.91 -1.51
C ALA A 59 13.95 0.50 -1.31
N ASP A 60 13.79 1.39 -2.30
CA ASP A 60 14.25 2.78 -2.27
C ASP A 60 13.10 3.79 -2.06
N ASN A 61 12.05 3.40 -1.34
CA ASN A 61 10.89 4.26 -1.11
C ASN A 61 11.16 5.44 -0.15
N ASP A 62 12.30 5.44 0.53
CA ASP A 62 12.86 6.56 1.27
C ASP A 62 13.39 7.68 0.35
N GLY A 63 13.52 7.41 -0.94
CA GLY A 63 13.84 8.34 -2.02
C GLY A 63 15.14 8.04 -2.75
N SER A 64 15.06 8.05 -4.08
CA SER A 64 16.19 8.00 -5.00
C SER A 64 16.00 9.03 -6.13
N ASN A 65 16.92 9.05 -7.09
CA ASN A 65 16.75 9.89 -8.28
C ASN A 65 15.51 9.49 -9.11
N VAL A 66 15.12 8.23 -9.07
CA VAL A 66 13.97 7.67 -9.79
C VAL A 66 12.74 7.60 -8.89
N ASN A 67 12.88 7.05 -7.68
CA ASN A 67 11.77 6.86 -6.74
C ASN A 67 11.44 8.16 -6.00
N LYS A 68 10.25 8.68 -6.20
CA LYS A 68 9.72 9.88 -5.52
C LYS A 68 8.70 9.57 -4.43
N ALA A 69 8.61 8.32 -3.97
CA ALA A 69 7.64 7.88 -2.96
C ALA A 69 7.74 8.66 -1.65
N ARG A 70 8.95 9.04 -1.24
CA ARG A 70 9.20 9.85 -0.04
C ARG A 70 8.33 11.09 0.08
N GLN A 71 7.94 11.71 -1.05
CA GLN A 71 7.09 12.90 -1.01
C GLN A 71 5.67 12.63 -0.51
N GLU A 72 5.21 11.37 -0.57
CA GLU A 72 3.89 10.95 -0.09
C GLU A 72 3.93 10.36 1.33
N VAL A 73 5.06 9.78 1.73
CA VAL A 73 5.20 9.11 3.02
C VAL A 73 5.35 10.15 4.14
N ILE A 74 4.34 10.25 4.99
CA ILE A 74 4.29 11.19 6.13
C ILE A 74 5.05 10.60 7.31
N LEU A 75 4.80 9.34 7.63
CA LEU A 75 5.50 8.62 8.69
C LEU A 75 5.79 7.19 8.23
N PRO A 76 7.05 6.83 7.98
CA PRO A 76 7.47 5.46 7.76
C PRO A 76 7.84 4.76 9.06
N ILE A 77 7.82 3.42 9.05
CA ILE A 77 8.65 2.60 9.94
C ILE A 77 9.91 2.27 9.15
N LEU A 78 11.03 2.83 9.57
CA LEU A 78 12.30 2.67 8.88
C LEU A 78 12.78 1.23 8.90
N GLN A 79 13.23 0.77 7.76
CA GLN A 79 13.81 -0.56 7.57
C GLN A 79 15.13 -0.41 6.80
N ASP A 80 16.10 -1.22 7.16
CA ASP A 80 17.31 -1.42 6.35
C ASP A 80 17.78 -2.88 6.51
N GLY A 81 18.27 -3.46 5.45
CA GLY A 81 18.67 -4.87 5.42
C GLY A 81 19.90 -5.19 6.27
N VAL A 82 20.50 -4.21 6.94
CA VAL A 82 21.71 -4.37 7.76
C VAL A 82 21.40 -4.27 9.24
N ARG A 83 20.68 -3.22 9.67
CA ARG A 83 20.46 -2.86 11.08
C ARG A 83 19.13 -3.35 11.62
N THR A 84 18.10 -3.43 10.78
CA THR A 84 16.75 -3.80 11.21
C THR A 84 16.40 -5.24 10.83
N LYS A 85 17.39 -6.14 10.85
CA LYS A 85 17.20 -7.56 10.52
C LYS A 85 16.22 -8.22 11.49
N SER A 86 15.13 -8.74 10.94
CA SER A 86 14.10 -9.44 11.69
C SER A 86 13.28 -10.33 10.76
N TRP A 87 12.68 -11.38 11.33
CA TRP A 87 11.70 -12.22 10.62
C TRP A 87 10.33 -11.54 10.45
N GLY A 88 10.13 -10.37 11.05
CA GLY A 88 8.96 -9.50 10.91
C GLY A 88 9.20 -8.32 9.96
N GLY A 89 8.47 -7.24 10.17
CA GLY A 89 8.62 -6.01 9.40
C GLY A 89 8.38 -6.20 7.91
N SER A 90 9.18 -5.54 7.09
CA SER A 90 9.04 -5.62 5.63
C SER A 90 9.41 -7.00 5.07
N LEU A 91 10.29 -7.76 5.74
CA LEU A 91 10.60 -9.14 5.32
C LEU A 91 9.35 -10.03 5.37
N PHE A 92 8.52 -9.92 6.42
CA PHE A 92 7.26 -10.66 6.49
C PHE A 92 6.31 -10.31 5.34
N LEU A 93 6.22 -9.03 4.99
CA LEU A 93 5.35 -8.55 3.91
C LEU A 93 5.80 -9.05 2.54
N ILE A 94 7.10 -9.28 2.34
CA ILE A 94 7.68 -9.72 1.06
C ILE A 94 7.75 -11.25 1.02
N ALA A 95 8.50 -11.85 1.94
CA ALA A 95 8.74 -13.29 1.94
C ALA A 95 7.50 -14.12 2.28
N GLY A 96 6.57 -13.57 3.06
CA GLY A 96 5.35 -14.26 3.45
C GLY A 96 4.40 -14.56 2.29
N THR A 97 4.53 -13.91 1.17
CA THR A 97 3.55 -14.01 0.06
C THR A 97 4.01 -14.86 -1.11
N HIS A 98 5.28 -15.25 -1.16
CA HIS A 98 5.78 -16.12 -2.22
C HIS A 98 6.46 -17.38 -1.66
N LYS A 99 6.75 -18.35 -2.52
CA LYS A 99 7.34 -19.61 -2.16
C LYS A 99 8.72 -19.74 -2.81
N SER A 100 9.75 -20.02 -2.02
CA SER A 100 11.14 -20.07 -2.50
C SER A 100 11.45 -21.25 -3.42
N ASP A 101 10.67 -22.34 -3.33
CA ASP A 101 10.85 -23.55 -4.14
C ASP A 101 10.45 -23.39 -5.63
N THR A 102 9.83 -22.28 -5.99
CA THR A 102 9.53 -21.96 -7.40
C THR A 102 10.77 -21.51 -8.18
N GLY A 103 11.92 -21.35 -7.52
CA GLY A 103 13.13 -20.79 -8.12
C GLY A 103 13.04 -19.33 -8.52
N MET A 104 11.91 -18.71 -8.23
CA MET A 104 11.66 -17.30 -8.54
C MET A 104 11.91 -16.44 -7.30
N ASN A 105 12.67 -15.37 -7.50
CA ASN A 105 12.83 -14.29 -6.51
C ASN A 105 12.33 -12.96 -7.11
N PRO A 106 11.05 -12.88 -7.52
CA PRO A 106 10.55 -11.75 -8.30
C PRO A 106 10.47 -10.46 -7.48
N TRP A 107 10.57 -10.55 -6.15
CA TRP A 107 10.40 -9.40 -5.25
C TRP A 107 11.66 -9.07 -4.45
N GLY A 108 12.82 -9.52 -4.90
CA GLY A 108 14.14 -9.09 -4.41
C GLY A 108 14.56 -9.66 -3.06
N SER A 109 13.89 -10.69 -2.53
CA SER A 109 14.33 -11.43 -1.33
C SER A 109 14.55 -12.90 -1.67
N LYS A 110 15.64 -13.50 -1.17
CA LYS A 110 15.87 -14.94 -1.26
C LYS A 110 14.95 -15.75 -0.36
N GLN A 111 14.34 -15.09 0.64
CA GLN A 111 13.37 -15.71 1.53
C GLN A 111 12.02 -15.83 0.84
N GLY A 112 11.35 -16.98 1.04
CA GLY A 112 10.01 -17.21 0.53
C GLY A 112 9.33 -18.28 1.36
N TRP A 113 8.31 -17.91 2.17
CA TRP A 113 7.72 -18.81 3.14
C TRP A 113 6.37 -19.38 2.69
N GLY A 114 5.73 -18.74 1.71
CA GLY A 114 4.36 -19.04 1.29
C GLY A 114 3.38 -18.90 2.47
N GLY A 115 2.38 -18.12 2.34
CA GLY A 115 1.44 -17.87 3.44
C GLY A 115 0.36 -16.90 3.00
N PRO A 116 0.44 -15.60 3.34
CA PRO A 116 -0.58 -14.65 2.94
C PRO A 116 -0.81 -14.62 1.44
N HIS A 117 -2.07 -14.68 1.03
CA HIS A 117 -2.48 -14.61 -0.37
C HIS A 117 -3.73 -13.75 -0.56
N CYS A 118 -3.92 -13.23 -1.76
CA CYS A 118 -5.08 -12.42 -2.12
C CYS A 118 -6.30 -13.32 -2.26
N ARG A 119 -7.34 -13.05 -1.47
CA ARG A 119 -8.63 -13.73 -1.62
C ARG A 119 -9.31 -13.33 -2.93
N GLN A 120 -10.18 -14.19 -3.41
CA GLN A 120 -11.00 -13.99 -4.61
C GLN A 120 -11.72 -12.62 -4.63
N ALA A 121 -12.21 -12.15 -3.47
CA ALA A 121 -12.84 -10.85 -3.32
C ALA A 121 -11.87 -9.67 -3.64
N MET A 122 -10.55 -9.84 -3.44
CA MET A 122 -9.55 -8.84 -3.82
C MET A 122 -9.32 -8.88 -5.33
N VAL A 123 -9.19 -10.07 -5.91
CA VAL A 123 -9.03 -10.25 -7.37
C VAL A 123 -10.23 -9.66 -8.12
N ALA A 124 -11.46 -9.87 -7.60
CA ALA A 124 -12.71 -9.36 -8.18
C ALA A 124 -12.78 -7.82 -8.25
N LYS A 125 -11.94 -7.10 -7.49
CA LYS A 125 -11.86 -5.62 -7.60
C LYS A 125 -11.21 -5.16 -8.91
N PHE A 126 -10.41 -6.01 -9.52
CA PHE A 126 -9.67 -5.73 -10.76
C PHE A 126 -10.23 -6.53 -11.94
N PHE A 127 -10.74 -7.72 -11.68
CA PHE A 127 -11.34 -8.63 -12.66
C PHE A 127 -12.73 -9.05 -12.17
N PRO A 128 -13.82 -8.37 -12.61
CA PRO A 128 -15.19 -8.69 -12.16
C PRO A 128 -15.56 -10.17 -12.29
N ASN A 129 -15.15 -10.81 -13.38
CA ASN A 129 -15.08 -12.26 -13.47
C ASN A 129 -13.66 -12.71 -13.11
N VAL A 130 -13.49 -13.30 -11.95
CA VAL A 130 -12.15 -13.70 -11.43
C VAL A 130 -11.44 -14.74 -12.30
N ASN A 131 -12.18 -15.47 -13.14
CA ASN A 131 -11.59 -16.43 -14.08
C ASN A 131 -10.87 -15.74 -15.26
N ASP A 132 -11.13 -14.45 -15.48
CA ASP A 132 -10.42 -13.65 -16.49
C ASP A 132 -9.06 -13.14 -15.99
N ALA A 133 -8.75 -13.30 -14.71
CA ALA A 133 -7.47 -12.91 -14.14
C ALA A 133 -6.36 -13.83 -14.66
N PRO A 134 -5.32 -13.30 -15.32
CA PRO A 134 -4.30 -14.12 -15.95
C PRO A 134 -3.31 -14.69 -14.92
N SER A 135 -2.67 -15.83 -15.29
CA SER A 135 -1.58 -16.43 -14.52
C SER A 135 -0.23 -15.80 -14.90
N VAL A 136 0.00 -14.56 -14.45
CA VAL A 136 1.17 -13.76 -14.81
C VAL A 136 1.82 -13.09 -13.60
N LEU A 137 3.02 -12.53 -13.79
CA LEU A 137 3.70 -11.69 -12.80
C LEU A 137 2.99 -10.33 -12.64
N GLU A 138 3.32 -9.60 -11.57
CA GLU A 138 2.63 -8.36 -11.18
C GLU A 138 2.70 -7.25 -12.25
N ASP A 139 3.80 -7.10 -12.99
CA ASP A 139 3.92 -6.08 -14.04
C ASP A 139 2.96 -6.35 -15.22
N GLN A 140 2.75 -7.61 -15.57
CA GLN A 140 1.76 -8.00 -16.56
C GLN A 140 0.34 -7.97 -16.00
N MET A 141 0.19 -8.23 -14.69
CA MET A 141 -1.09 -8.17 -14.00
C MET A 141 -1.67 -6.75 -14.00
N VAL A 142 -0.86 -5.74 -13.71
CA VAL A 142 -1.31 -4.32 -13.75
C VAL A 142 -1.72 -3.89 -15.15
N VAL A 143 -1.03 -4.39 -16.19
CA VAL A 143 -1.42 -4.13 -17.59
C VAL A 143 -2.76 -4.79 -17.93
N ALA A 144 -2.94 -6.05 -17.54
CA ALA A 144 -4.19 -6.79 -17.77
C ALA A 144 -5.37 -6.16 -17.03
N ALA A 145 -5.16 -5.72 -15.78
CA ALA A 145 -6.16 -5.07 -14.95
C ALA A 145 -6.44 -3.61 -15.37
N LYS A 146 -5.54 -2.99 -16.14
CA LYS A 146 -5.54 -1.54 -16.43
C LYS A 146 -5.58 -0.68 -15.16
N ASP A 147 -4.89 -1.14 -14.11
CA ASP A 147 -4.86 -0.49 -12.81
C ASP A 147 -3.53 -0.80 -12.11
N ASP A 148 -2.72 0.24 -11.87
CA ASP A 148 -1.39 0.15 -11.26
C ASP A 148 -1.40 -0.41 -9.83
N ARG A 149 -2.57 -0.54 -9.22
CA ARG A 149 -2.75 -1.11 -7.89
C ARG A 149 -2.94 -2.62 -7.90
N ALA A 150 -3.10 -3.25 -9.07
CA ALA A 150 -3.26 -4.70 -9.22
C ALA A 150 -1.93 -5.46 -9.03
N LEU A 151 -1.17 -5.11 -8.00
CA LEU A 151 0.14 -5.70 -7.67
C LEU A 151 -0.05 -7.10 -7.06
N MET A 152 -0.43 -8.03 -7.91
CA MET A 152 -0.66 -9.44 -7.58
C MET A 152 0.09 -10.34 -8.57
N CYS A 153 0.48 -11.53 -8.13
CA CYS A 153 1.09 -12.55 -8.98
C CYS A 153 0.20 -13.79 -9.01
N GLY A 154 -0.20 -14.21 -10.21
CA GLY A 154 -1.01 -15.39 -10.47
C GLY A 154 -0.21 -16.62 -10.96
N VAL A 155 1.12 -16.48 -11.13
CA VAL A 155 1.95 -17.58 -11.65
C VAL A 155 1.89 -18.80 -10.74
N GLN A 156 1.51 -19.97 -11.29
CA GLN A 156 1.33 -21.23 -10.57
C GLN A 156 0.32 -21.14 -9.41
N ARG A 157 -0.65 -20.22 -9.49
CA ARG A 157 -1.69 -20.04 -8.48
C ARG A 157 -3.08 -20.02 -9.10
N SER A 158 -4.06 -20.43 -8.33
CA SER A 158 -5.47 -20.31 -8.69
C SER A 158 -6.07 -19.05 -8.09
N THR A 159 -7.27 -18.67 -8.52
CA THR A 159 -8.08 -17.65 -7.86
C THR A 159 -8.88 -18.21 -6.68
N SER A 160 -8.91 -19.54 -6.52
CA SER A 160 -9.56 -20.21 -5.39
C SER A 160 -8.85 -19.89 -4.08
N THR A 161 -9.60 -19.87 -3.00
CA THR A 161 -9.10 -19.77 -1.62
C THR A 161 -9.81 -20.79 -0.73
N GLY A 162 -10.19 -21.93 -1.33
CA GLY A 162 -10.93 -22.98 -0.65
C GLY A 162 -10.13 -23.75 0.40
N ASP A 163 -8.82 -23.87 0.18
CA ASP A 163 -7.90 -24.51 1.13
C ASP A 163 -6.82 -23.52 1.58
N ASN A 164 -6.94 -23.06 2.82
CA ASN A 164 -5.96 -22.15 3.42
C ASN A 164 -4.59 -22.78 3.67
N MET A 165 -4.46 -24.11 3.56
CA MET A 165 -3.19 -24.83 3.68
C MET A 165 -2.50 -25.02 2.34
N SER A 166 -3.16 -24.73 1.23
CA SER A 166 -2.61 -24.78 -0.11
C SER A 166 -1.93 -23.45 -0.46
N PHE A 167 -0.63 -23.48 -0.67
CA PHE A 167 0.15 -22.28 -1.09
C PHE A 167 -0.09 -21.87 -2.55
N THR A 168 -0.82 -22.67 -3.31
CA THR A 168 -1.24 -22.35 -4.69
C THR A 168 -2.62 -21.75 -4.77
N ASP A 169 -3.38 -21.75 -3.67
CA ASP A 169 -4.69 -21.15 -3.59
C ASP A 169 -4.59 -19.67 -3.29
N GLY A 170 -5.25 -18.85 -4.12
CA GLY A 170 -5.17 -17.40 -4.08
C GLY A 170 -3.88 -16.83 -4.69
N PHE A 171 -3.98 -15.65 -5.29
CA PHE A 171 -2.83 -14.96 -5.88
C PHE A 171 -1.88 -14.44 -4.80
N ALA A 172 -0.57 -14.41 -5.09
CA ALA A 172 0.39 -13.78 -4.19
C ALA A 172 0.21 -12.26 -4.19
N CYS A 173 0.36 -11.64 -3.02
CA CYS A 173 0.38 -10.19 -2.89
C CYS A 173 1.81 -9.69 -3.26
N ALA A 174 2.00 -9.23 -4.48
CA ALA A 174 3.27 -8.73 -5.01
C ALA A 174 3.47 -7.22 -4.78
N LYS A 175 2.73 -6.65 -3.85
CA LYS A 175 2.74 -5.20 -3.58
C LYS A 175 4.06 -4.72 -3.01
N PHE A 176 4.68 -5.52 -2.15
CA PHE A 176 5.91 -5.18 -1.43
C PHE A 176 7.11 -5.87 -2.05
N SER A 177 8.23 -5.16 -2.24
CA SER A 177 9.42 -5.74 -2.84
C SER A 177 10.72 -5.15 -2.29
N ASN A 178 11.77 -5.96 -2.29
CA ASN A 178 13.14 -5.52 -2.03
C ASN A 178 13.88 -5.21 -3.33
N ILE A 179 13.16 -4.69 -4.32
CA ILE A 179 13.71 -4.22 -5.60
C ILE A 179 13.72 -2.70 -5.56
N ARG A 180 14.78 -2.08 -6.09
CA ARG A 180 14.90 -0.64 -6.22
C ARG A 180 14.34 -0.18 -7.58
N ALA A 181 13.68 0.97 -7.59
CA ALA A 181 13.16 1.57 -8.82
C ALA A 181 14.27 2.08 -9.76
N ASP A 182 15.45 2.36 -9.21
CA ASP A 182 16.63 2.81 -9.95
C ASP A 182 17.52 1.65 -10.46
N ASN A 183 17.08 0.40 -10.29
CA ASN A 183 17.82 -0.83 -10.61
C ASN A 183 19.17 -0.98 -9.87
N GLY A 184 19.37 -0.21 -8.79
CA GLY A 184 20.53 -0.33 -7.92
C GLY A 184 20.48 -1.58 -7.04
N LEU A 185 21.57 -1.86 -6.34
CA LEU A 185 21.62 -2.95 -5.37
C LEU A 185 20.98 -2.51 -4.05
N THR A 186 20.33 -3.46 -3.39
CA THR A 186 19.86 -3.34 -2.01
C THR A 186 21.00 -3.66 -1.04
N SER A 187 20.86 -3.27 0.23
CA SER A 187 21.89 -3.49 1.24
C SER A 187 22.07 -4.97 1.62
N ASP A 188 21.00 -5.76 1.48
CA ASP A 188 21.00 -7.20 1.76
C ASP A 188 19.99 -7.92 0.86
N THR A 189 20.28 -9.16 0.46
CA THR A 189 19.45 -9.95 -0.43
C THR A 189 18.36 -10.74 0.29
N ASP A 190 18.46 -10.88 1.60
CA ASP A 190 17.49 -11.61 2.43
C ASP A 190 16.59 -10.64 3.19
N ASN A 191 17.19 -9.57 3.77
CA ASN A 191 16.48 -8.60 4.59
C ASN A 191 16.24 -7.31 3.78
N PRO A 192 14.99 -6.87 3.66
CA PRO A 192 14.64 -5.74 2.80
C PRO A 192 15.04 -4.38 3.37
N ASP A 193 15.31 -3.45 2.44
CA ASP A 193 15.48 -2.02 2.72
C ASP A 193 14.15 -1.25 2.68
N MET A 194 13.06 -1.86 2.22
CA MET A 194 11.78 -1.18 2.05
C MET A 194 11.19 -0.70 3.37
N ASP A 195 11.07 0.60 3.53
CA ASP A 195 10.35 1.22 4.64
C ASP A 195 8.85 0.90 4.59
N ILE A 196 8.22 0.70 5.76
CA ILE A 196 6.78 0.50 5.83
C ILE A 196 6.08 1.87 5.92
N PRO A 197 5.35 2.31 4.89
CA PRO A 197 4.70 3.61 4.90
C PRO A 197 3.44 3.57 5.79
N LEU A 198 3.61 3.87 7.08
CA LEU A 198 2.54 3.80 8.09
C LEU A 198 1.47 4.87 7.88
N LEU A 199 1.89 6.11 7.61
CA LEU A 199 1.00 7.23 7.31
C LEU A 199 1.37 7.83 5.96
N ARG A 200 0.38 8.00 5.06
CA ARG A 200 0.57 8.49 3.70
C ARG A 200 -0.47 9.55 3.33
N MET A 201 -0.06 10.45 2.43
CA MET A 201 -0.93 11.51 1.89
C MET A 201 -2.24 10.98 1.29
N ALA A 202 -2.21 9.84 0.60
CA ALA A 202 -3.41 9.24 0.01
C ALA A 202 -4.52 8.96 1.04
N GLU A 203 -4.16 8.64 2.28
CA GLU A 203 -5.14 8.43 3.35
C GLU A 203 -5.93 9.70 3.66
N ALA A 204 -5.29 10.87 3.61
CA ALA A 204 -5.98 12.14 3.85
C ALA A 204 -7.09 12.38 2.81
N TYR A 205 -6.82 12.10 1.53
CA TYR A 205 -7.85 12.17 0.49
C TYR A 205 -8.99 11.18 0.71
N LEU A 206 -8.68 9.95 1.13
CA LEU A 206 -9.70 8.93 1.44
C LEU A 206 -10.55 9.35 2.64
N ILE A 207 -9.95 9.95 3.68
CA ILE A 207 -10.68 10.47 4.85
C ILE A 207 -11.60 11.62 4.43
N VAL A 208 -11.13 12.55 3.58
CA VAL A 208 -12.00 13.64 3.06
C VAL A 208 -13.19 13.04 2.31
N ALA A 209 -12.96 12.07 1.43
CA ALA A 209 -14.03 11.43 0.66
C ALA A 209 -15.04 10.74 1.57
N GLU A 210 -14.58 9.90 2.50
CA GLU A 210 -15.46 9.16 3.41
C GLU A 210 -16.21 10.07 4.38
N ALA A 211 -15.51 11.01 5.00
CA ALA A 211 -16.13 11.95 5.95
C ALA A 211 -17.19 12.83 5.27
N SER A 212 -16.95 13.25 4.01
CA SER A 212 -17.92 14.03 3.24
C SER A 212 -19.20 13.23 2.90
N ILE A 213 -19.06 11.96 2.53
CA ILE A 213 -20.21 11.06 2.29
C ILE A 213 -21.00 10.84 3.59
N ARG A 214 -20.32 10.52 4.69
CA ARG A 214 -20.97 10.26 5.98
C ARG A 214 -21.68 11.49 6.51
N ALA A 215 -21.05 12.67 6.40
CA ALA A 215 -21.66 13.94 6.82
C ALA A 215 -22.87 14.34 5.95
N ASN A 216 -22.99 13.79 4.74
CA ASN A 216 -24.07 14.06 3.78
C ASN A 216 -25.04 12.87 3.63
N ASN A 217 -25.30 12.15 4.72
CA ASN A 217 -26.25 11.03 4.78
C ASN A 217 -26.01 9.93 3.72
N GLY A 218 -24.77 9.64 3.41
CA GLY A 218 -24.38 8.60 2.45
C GLY A 218 -24.36 9.06 0.98
N VAL A 219 -24.65 10.33 0.69
CA VAL A 219 -24.67 10.86 -0.67
C VAL A 219 -23.33 11.48 -1.02
N SER A 220 -22.78 11.11 -2.18
CA SER A 220 -21.52 11.69 -2.70
C SER A 220 -21.65 13.20 -2.94
N THR A 221 -20.62 13.93 -2.57
CA THR A 221 -20.48 15.36 -2.83
C THR A 221 -19.43 15.60 -3.92
N GLN A 222 -19.38 16.82 -4.48
CA GLN A 222 -18.31 17.18 -5.42
C GLN A 222 -16.92 17.00 -4.77
N GLU A 223 -16.77 17.38 -3.50
CA GLU A 223 -15.53 17.20 -2.74
C GLU A 223 -15.10 15.72 -2.64
N THR A 224 -16.08 14.81 -2.47
CA THR A 224 -15.81 13.36 -2.51
C THR A 224 -15.23 12.94 -3.87
N ILE A 225 -15.86 13.39 -4.96
CA ILE A 225 -15.47 13.07 -6.31
C ILE A 225 -14.06 13.60 -6.60
N ASP A 226 -13.80 14.85 -6.23
CA ASP A 226 -12.50 15.49 -6.44
C ASP A 226 -11.37 14.78 -5.67
N ALA A 227 -11.61 14.43 -4.39
CA ALA A 227 -10.65 13.69 -3.58
C ALA A 227 -10.33 12.30 -4.18
N MET A 228 -11.34 11.60 -4.67
CA MET A 228 -11.15 10.30 -5.33
C MET A 228 -10.43 10.44 -6.68
N HIS A 229 -10.73 11.48 -7.45
CA HIS A 229 -10.04 11.76 -8.71
C HIS A 229 -8.54 12.00 -8.50
N GLU A 230 -8.15 12.75 -7.45
CA GLU A 230 -6.73 12.97 -7.16
C GLU A 230 -5.97 11.64 -6.96
N ILE A 231 -6.56 10.68 -6.26
CA ILE A 231 -5.94 9.36 -6.05
C ILE A 231 -5.89 8.54 -7.35
N ARG A 232 -6.90 8.69 -8.23
CA ARG A 232 -7.03 7.90 -9.46
C ARG A 232 -6.24 8.46 -10.65
N LYS A 233 -5.65 9.64 -10.54
CA LYS A 233 -4.81 10.25 -11.60
C LYS A 233 -3.45 9.58 -11.77
N ARG A 234 -3.02 8.73 -10.87
CA ARG A 234 -1.73 8.04 -10.88
C ARG A 234 -1.88 6.56 -11.13
#